data_ee3245650067c151d86e0a31a43cb7c7
#
_entry.id   ee3245650067c151d86e0a31a43cb7c7
#
_cell.length_a   1.000
_cell.length_b   1.000
_cell.length_c   1.000
_cell.angle_alpha   90.00
_cell.angle_beta   90.00
_cell.angle_gamma   90.00
#
_symmetry.space_group_name_H-M   'P 1'
#
loop_
_entity.id
_entity.type
_entity.pdbx_description
1 polymer ?
#
loop_
_entity_poly.entity_id
_entity_poly.type
_entity_poly.pdbx_seq_one_letter_code
_entity_poly.pdbx_strand_id
1 'polypeptide(L)'
;PRVDFDIILITEKMGEHPKVTALCDKHLATYPSEPIGLRLQVLNRKGVSLLSQRKGREARQVFQQTVDLFAGLADRDIQTLDLAAVSAVAESHFQLGEVELQRARAIKFDSSSDKKITAALEEKLKILATVKETYEKVIAYNHPGWVIAASAQLGFAFEDLADAVENSPDPISIRNNDEVLSHYRQEMTDQATAMRQKALENYRLALETARKHRWFNDFSEKAERAVARLDLNDLSVKEYRLRPSQMSPNSDLPRVLGGK
;
A
#
# COMPACT_ATOMS: atom_id res chain seq x y z
N PRO A 1 26.11 -13.16 11.41
CA PRO A 1 24.72 -12.77 11.06
C PRO A 1 24.62 -12.15 9.66
N ARG A 2 25.50 -11.17 9.32
CA ARG A 2 25.38 -10.42 8.06
C ARG A 2 25.53 -11.31 6.83
N VAL A 3 26.51 -12.20 6.79
CA VAL A 3 26.73 -13.14 5.67
C VAL A 3 25.51 -14.04 5.47
N ASP A 4 24.91 -14.55 6.55
CA ASP A 4 23.71 -15.38 6.46
C ASP A 4 22.51 -14.59 5.92
N PHE A 5 22.40 -13.31 6.28
CA PHE A 5 21.38 -12.42 5.72
C PHE A 5 21.60 -12.17 4.22
N ASP A 6 22.85 -11.99 3.79
CA ASP A 6 23.16 -11.84 2.35
C ASP A 6 22.75 -13.10 1.55
N ILE A 7 22.93 -14.30 2.14
CA ILE A 7 22.45 -15.56 1.56
C ILE A 7 20.90 -15.56 1.44
N ILE A 8 20.19 -15.05 2.45
CA ILE A 8 18.72 -14.90 2.41
C ILE A 8 18.32 -14.01 1.21
N LEU A 9 18.96 -12.84 1.04
CA LEU A 9 18.67 -11.91 -0.05
C LEU A 9 18.96 -12.51 -1.44
N ILE A 10 20.07 -13.25 -1.58
CA ILE A 10 20.41 -13.93 -2.84
C ILE A 10 19.36 -15.01 -3.14
N THR A 11 19.00 -15.81 -2.15
CA THR A 11 18.01 -16.89 -2.30
C THR A 11 16.63 -16.32 -2.65
N GLU A 12 16.26 -15.16 -2.10
CA GLU A 12 15.03 -14.44 -2.44
C GLU A 12 15.03 -14.00 -3.91
N LYS A 13 16.14 -13.42 -4.40
CA LYS A 13 16.30 -13.04 -5.81
C LYS A 13 16.23 -14.23 -6.78
N MET A 14 16.60 -15.42 -6.31
CA MET A 14 16.44 -16.65 -7.09
C MET A 14 14.99 -17.18 -7.10
N GLY A 15 14.08 -16.57 -6.34
CA GLY A 15 12.68 -16.98 -6.24
C GLY A 15 12.46 -18.24 -5.38
N GLU A 16 13.47 -18.70 -4.62
CA GLU A 16 13.38 -19.90 -3.78
C GLU A 16 12.69 -19.60 -2.44
N HIS A 17 11.48 -19.05 -2.47
CA HIS A 17 10.77 -18.56 -1.29
C HIS A 17 10.64 -19.57 -0.12
N PRO A 18 10.37 -20.89 -0.33
CA PRO A 18 10.35 -21.84 0.78
C PRO A 18 11.69 -21.95 1.50
N LYS A 19 12.79 -21.85 0.74
CA LYS A 19 14.16 -21.89 1.29
C LYS A 19 14.48 -20.60 2.04
N VAL A 20 14.05 -19.45 1.52
CA VAL A 20 14.16 -18.15 2.22
C VAL A 20 13.50 -18.22 3.60
N THR A 21 12.27 -18.74 3.68
CA THR A 21 11.56 -18.88 4.96
C THR A 21 12.36 -19.73 5.96
N ALA A 22 12.87 -20.89 5.51
CA ALA A 22 13.69 -21.77 6.36
C ALA A 22 15.01 -21.12 6.80
N LEU A 23 15.68 -20.36 5.91
CA LEU A 23 16.89 -19.61 6.23
C LEU A 23 16.61 -18.49 7.24
N CYS A 24 15.51 -17.78 7.11
CA CYS A 24 15.08 -16.76 8.09
C CYS A 24 14.85 -17.39 9.47
N ASP A 25 14.16 -18.52 9.54
CA ASP A 25 13.92 -19.24 10.80
C ASP A 25 15.21 -19.68 11.46
N LYS A 26 16.12 -20.26 10.68
CA LYS A 26 17.45 -20.65 11.14
C LYS A 26 18.24 -19.44 11.66
N HIS A 27 18.24 -18.33 10.91
CA HIS A 27 18.92 -17.09 11.27
C HIS A 27 18.44 -16.54 12.61
N LEU A 28 17.12 -16.39 12.77
CA LEU A 28 16.48 -15.87 13.99
C LEU A 28 16.75 -16.75 15.22
N ALA A 29 16.87 -18.07 15.03
CA ALA A 29 17.22 -19.01 16.09
C ALA A 29 18.72 -18.98 16.44
N THR A 30 19.58 -18.81 15.43
CA THR A 30 21.05 -18.81 15.61
C THR A 30 21.55 -17.53 16.25
N TYR A 31 20.90 -16.40 15.97
CA TYR A 31 21.36 -15.07 16.39
C TYR A 31 20.29 -14.33 17.25
N PRO A 32 19.97 -14.81 18.45
CA PRO A 32 18.94 -14.20 19.30
C PRO A 32 19.27 -12.78 19.76
N SER A 33 20.57 -12.43 19.81
CA SER A 33 21.08 -11.12 20.25
C SER A 33 21.64 -10.27 19.11
N GLU A 34 21.21 -10.50 17.87
CA GLU A 34 21.64 -9.68 16.73
C GLU A 34 21.14 -8.24 16.82
N PRO A 35 21.76 -7.30 16.07
CA PRO A 35 21.27 -5.93 15.99
C PRO A 35 19.81 -5.89 15.56
N ILE A 36 18.99 -5.10 16.27
CA ILE A 36 17.54 -5.02 16.07
C ILE A 36 17.15 -4.69 14.62
N GLY A 37 17.91 -3.80 13.97
CA GLY A 37 17.66 -3.43 12.58
C GLY A 37 17.81 -4.63 11.62
N LEU A 38 18.76 -5.52 11.85
CA LEU A 38 18.91 -6.75 11.06
C LEU A 38 17.74 -7.71 11.31
N ARG A 39 17.34 -7.87 12.57
CA ARG A 39 16.21 -8.71 12.95
C ARG A 39 14.91 -8.28 12.29
N LEU A 40 14.64 -6.96 12.24
CA LEU A 40 13.49 -6.39 11.54
C LEU A 40 13.52 -6.72 10.02
N GLN A 41 14.70 -6.62 9.40
CA GLN A 41 14.89 -6.97 8.00
C GLN A 41 14.65 -8.46 7.73
N VAL A 42 15.17 -9.36 8.58
CA VAL A 42 14.98 -10.82 8.44
C VAL A 42 13.51 -11.20 8.59
N LEU A 43 12.81 -10.65 9.57
CA LEU A 43 11.36 -10.88 9.76
C LEU A 43 10.57 -10.40 8.54
N ASN A 44 10.86 -9.21 8.04
CA ASN A 44 10.20 -8.70 6.86
C ASN A 44 10.43 -9.60 5.63
N ARG A 45 11.67 -10.03 5.34
CA ARG A 45 11.95 -10.96 4.23
C ARG A 45 11.21 -12.29 4.38
N LYS A 46 11.08 -12.80 5.63
CA LYS A 46 10.26 -13.98 5.90
C LYS A 46 8.80 -13.74 5.52
N GLY A 47 8.22 -12.61 5.94
CA GLY A 47 6.85 -12.23 5.62
C GLY A 47 6.60 -12.13 4.12
N VAL A 48 7.47 -11.42 3.38
CA VAL A 48 7.41 -11.29 1.92
C VAL A 48 7.48 -12.65 1.22
N SER A 49 8.40 -13.51 1.67
CA SER A 49 8.52 -14.86 1.10
C SER A 49 7.32 -15.76 1.38
N LEU A 50 6.68 -15.61 2.54
CA LEU A 50 5.41 -16.30 2.84
C LEU A 50 4.26 -15.81 1.95
N LEU A 51 4.18 -14.51 1.65
CA LEU A 51 3.22 -13.99 0.68
C LEU A 51 3.42 -14.59 -0.71
N SER A 52 4.65 -14.66 -1.17
CA SER A 52 5.01 -15.26 -2.47
C SER A 52 4.63 -16.74 -2.54
N GLN A 53 4.63 -17.43 -1.39
CA GLN A 53 4.14 -18.82 -1.26
C GLN A 53 2.61 -18.93 -1.12
N ARG A 54 1.87 -17.81 -1.19
CA ARG A 54 0.41 -17.75 -0.95
C ARG A 54 -0.01 -18.14 0.49
N LYS A 55 0.91 -18.02 1.45
CA LYS A 55 0.68 -18.28 2.88
C LYS A 55 0.29 -16.98 3.60
N GLY A 56 -0.76 -16.32 3.15
CA GLY A 56 -1.15 -14.98 3.58
C GLY A 56 -1.41 -14.86 5.08
N ARG A 57 -1.97 -15.88 5.74
CA ARG A 57 -2.22 -15.87 7.20
C ARG A 57 -0.91 -15.85 7.98
N GLU A 58 0.04 -16.69 7.60
CA GLU A 58 1.37 -16.78 8.22
C GLU A 58 2.16 -15.49 7.95
N ALA A 59 2.13 -14.97 6.73
CA ALA A 59 2.75 -13.72 6.36
C ALA A 59 2.25 -12.55 7.23
N ARG A 60 0.91 -12.43 7.41
CA ARG A 60 0.30 -11.41 8.27
C ARG A 60 0.84 -11.47 9.70
N GLN A 61 0.96 -12.68 10.28
CA GLN A 61 1.51 -12.84 11.63
C GLN A 61 2.94 -12.35 11.72
N VAL A 62 3.78 -12.65 10.73
CA VAL A 62 5.17 -12.21 10.70
C VAL A 62 5.29 -10.70 10.50
N PHE A 63 4.48 -10.09 9.63
CA PHE A 63 4.44 -8.63 9.48
C PHE A 63 3.98 -7.95 10.76
N GLN A 64 2.96 -8.49 11.45
CA GLN A 64 2.53 -7.96 12.75
C GLN A 64 3.65 -8.06 13.78
N GLN A 65 4.34 -9.19 13.84
CA GLN A 65 5.50 -9.37 14.72
C GLN A 65 6.60 -8.33 14.43
N THR A 66 6.86 -8.00 13.17
CA THR A 66 7.85 -6.99 12.78
C THR A 66 7.45 -5.60 13.30
N VAL A 67 6.18 -5.25 13.13
CA VAL A 67 5.61 -3.98 13.56
C VAL A 67 5.59 -3.86 15.10
N ASP A 68 5.16 -4.92 15.79
CA ASP A 68 5.11 -4.95 17.27
C ASP A 68 6.50 -4.85 17.87
N LEU A 69 7.49 -5.53 17.25
CA LEU A 69 8.88 -5.43 17.66
C LEU A 69 9.41 -4.01 17.54
N PHE A 70 9.13 -3.33 16.43
CA PHE A 70 9.51 -1.93 16.24
C PHE A 70 8.79 -1.00 17.23
N ALA A 71 7.49 -1.19 17.46
CA ALA A 71 6.70 -0.38 18.39
C ALA A 71 7.17 -0.50 19.84
N GLY A 72 7.82 -1.60 20.19
CA GLY A 72 8.41 -1.81 21.53
C GLY A 72 9.81 -1.20 21.73
N LEU A 73 10.38 -0.57 20.69
CA LEU A 73 11.71 0.04 20.80
C LEU A 73 11.67 1.39 21.52
N ALA A 74 12.72 1.68 22.27
CA ALA A 74 12.92 3.02 22.80
C ALA A 74 13.37 4.00 21.68
N ASP A 75 13.07 5.28 21.82
CA ASP A 75 13.42 6.31 20.82
C ASP A 75 14.90 6.31 20.43
N ARG A 76 15.79 6.08 21.39
CA ARG A 76 17.23 5.97 21.17
C ARG A 76 17.58 4.82 20.21
N ASP A 77 16.88 3.70 20.30
CA ASP A 77 17.14 2.51 19.47
C ASP A 77 16.56 2.73 18.06
N ILE A 78 15.42 3.42 17.96
CA ILE A 78 14.83 3.82 16.66
C ILE A 78 15.80 4.74 15.90
N GLN A 79 16.45 5.69 16.58
CA GLN A 79 17.41 6.62 15.97
C GLN A 79 18.67 5.93 15.43
N THR A 80 18.98 4.71 15.87
CA THR A 80 20.13 3.93 15.38
C THR A 80 19.80 3.07 14.17
N LEU A 81 18.52 2.95 13.78
CA LEU A 81 18.10 2.13 12.66
C LEU A 81 18.60 2.73 11.33
N ASP A 82 19.14 1.87 10.49
CA ASP A 82 19.45 2.24 9.11
C ASP A 82 18.18 2.32 8.24
N LEU A 83 18.31 2.92 7.07
CA LEU A 83 17.21 3.08 6.13
C LEU A 83 16.59 1.74 5.70
N ALA A 84 17.39 0.67 5.65
CA ALA A 84 16.91 -0.66 5.27
C ALA A 84 16.01 -1.27 6.36
N ALA A 85 16.35 -1.07 7.64
CA ALA A 85 15.50 -1.50 8.76
C ALA A 85 14.17 -0.72 8.79
N VAL A 86 14.23 0.62 8.61
CA VAL A 86 13.02 1.46 8.51
C VAL A 86 12.16 1.03 7.32
N SER A 87 12.78 0.75 6.16
CA SER A 87 12.07 0.23 5.00
C SER A 87 11.37 -1.10 5.28
N ALA A 88 12.02 -2.02 6.01
CA ALA A 88 11.45 -3.31 6.37
C ALA A 88 10.19 -3.18 7.25
N VAL A 89 10.20 -2.24 8.20
CA VAL A 89 9.03 -1.94 9.04
C VAL A 89 7.91 -1.28 8.22
N ALA A 90 8.27 -0.30 7.38
CA ALA A 90 7.32 0.37 6.50
C ALA A 90 6.64 -0.61 5.53
N GLU A 91 7.41 -1.53 4.92
CA GLU A 91 6.88 -2.60 4.08
C GLU A 91 5.94 -3.51 4.85
N SER A 92 6.31 -3.91 6.07
CA SER A 92 5.47 -4.77 6.90
C SER A 92 4.13 -4.13 7.24
N HIS A 93 4.13 -2.84 7.63
CA HIS A 93 2.90 -2.07 7.83
C HIS A 93 2.08 -1.93 6.55
N PHE A 94 2.73 -1.65 5.42
CA PHE A 94 2.07 -1.55 4.13
C PHE A 94 1.35 -2.85 3.76
N GLN A 95 1.99 -4.00 3.95
CA GLN A 95 1.39 -5.31 3.67
C GLN A 95 0.19 -5.61 4.60
N LEU A 96 0.22 -5.15 5.84
CA LEU A 96 -0.93 -5.24 6.74
C LEU A 96 -2.10 -4.38 6.22
N GLY A 97 -1.83 -3.17 5.73
CA GLY A 97 -2.82 -2.31 5.10
C GLY A 97 -3.45 -2.94 3.85
N GLU A 98 -2.64 -3.60 3.01
CA GLU A 98 -3.13 -4.32 1.82
C GLU A 98 -4.11 -5.44 2.19
N VAL A 99 -3.87 -6.18 3.28
CA VAL A 99 -4.81 -7.23 3.75
C VAL A 99 -6.16 -6.63 4.12
N GLU A 100 -6.17 -5.52 4.86
CA GLU A 100 -7.43 -4.86 5.25
C GLU A 100 -8.12 -4.20 4.03
N LEU A 101 -7.36 -3.63 3.10
CA LEU A 101 -7.91 -3.07 1.85
C LEU A 101 -8.59 -4.16 1.01
N GLN A 102 -7.98 -5.35 0.90
CA GLN A 102 -8.62 -6.48 0.21
C GLN A 102 -9.91 -6.94 0.90
N ARG A 103 -9.97 -6.90 2.24
CA ARG A 103 -11.21 -7.17 2.99
C ARG A 103 -12.29 -6.15 2.66
N ALA A 104 -11.97 -4.86 2.62
CA ALA A 104 -12.91 -3.82 2.24
C ALA A 104 -13.45 -4.02 0.82
N ARG A 105 -12.57 -4.41 -0.13
CA ARG A 105 -12.95 -4.69 -1.53
C ARG A 105 -13.84 -5.93 -1.67
N ALA A 106 -13.69 -6.91 -0.79
CA ALA A 106 -14.50 -8.13 -0.81
C ALA A 106 -15.95 -7.91 -0.34
N ILE A 107 -16.26 -6.80 0.34
CA ILE A 107 -17.62 -6.47 0.79
C ILE A 107 -18.47 -6.12 -0.43
N LYS A 108 -19.54 -6.90 -0.61
CA LYS A 108 -20.54 -6.70 -1.66
C LYS A 108 -21.82 -6.16 -1.06
N PHE A 109 -22.50 -5.27 -1.80
CA PHE A 109 -23.83 -4.79 -1.41
C PHE A 109 -24.89 -5.86 -1.75
N ASP A 110 -25.65 -6.27 -0.72
CA ASP A 110 -26.85 -7.10 -0.90
C ASP A 110 -28.06 -6.18 -1.01
N SER A 111 -28.62 -6.07 -2.20
CA SER A 111 -29.79 -5.21 -2.50
C SER A 111 -31.12 -5.75 -1.98
N SER A 112 -31.13 -6.84 -1.21
CA SER A 112 -32.35 -7.48 -0.73
C SER A 112 -33.06 -6.73 0.41
N SER A 113 -32.37 -5.83 1.11
CA SER A 113 -32.97 -4.96 2.13
C SER A 113 -32.09 -3.75 2.46
N ASP A 114 -32.72 -2.64 2.81
CA ASP A 114 -32.03 -1.40 3.20
C ASP A 114 -31.07 -1.63 4.37
N LYS A 115 -31.49 -2.43 5.36
CA LYS A 115 -30.64 -2.80 6.51
C LYS A 115 -29.33 -3.47 6.09
N LYS A 116 -29.36 -4.34 5.06
CA LYS A 116 -28.17 -5.03 4.57
C LYS A 116 -27.27 -4.08 3.78
N ILE A 117 -27.84 -3.17 3.00
CA ILE A 117 -27.09 -2.14 2.27
C ILE A 117 -26.34 -1.26 3.27
N THR A 118 -27.04 -0.73 4.28
CA THR A 118 -26.46 0.12 5.33
C THR A 118 -25.37 -0.61 6.10
N ALA A 119 -25.60 -1.84 6.54
CA ALA A 119 -24.62 -2.63 7.28
C ALA A 119 -23.35 -2.91 6.46
N ALA A 120 -23.48 -3.21 5.16
CA ALA A 120 -22.33 -3.42 4.29
C ALA A 120 -21.52 -2.13 4.08
N LEU A 121 -22.18 -0.98 3.95
CA LEU A 121 -21.53 0.32 3.83
C LEU A 121 -20.78 0.69 5.13
N GLU A 122 -21.43 0.53 6.29
CA GLU A 122 -20.83 0.79 7.60
C GLU A 122 -19.61 -0.09 7.84
N GLU A 123 -19.68 -1.40 7.52
CA GLU A 123 -18.57 -2.31 7.64
C GLU A 123 -17.40 -1.89 6.73
N LYS A 124 -17.70 -1.55 5.47
CA LYS A 124 -16.69 -1.07 4.51
C LYS A 124 -16.01 0.20 5.00
N LEU A 125 -16.77 1.18 5.47
CA LEU A 125 -16.26 2.44 6.03
C LEU A 125 -15.36 2.19 7.23
N LYS A 126 -15.75 1.29 8.15
CA LYS A 126 -14.95 0.93 9.32
C LYS A 126 -13.60 0.32 8.93
N ILE A 127 -13.59 -0.60 7.97
CA ILE A 127 -12.34 -1.21 7.51
C ILE A 127 -11.46 -0.18 6.81
N LEU A 128 -12.03 0.70 5.97
CA LEU A 128 -11.28 1.75 5.29
C LEU A 128 -10.71 2.80 6.25
N ALA A 129 -11.35 3.06 7.38
CA ALA A 129 -10.76 3.87 8.45
C ALA A 129 -9.48 3.21 9.00
N THR A 130 -9.50 1.90 9.24
CA THR A 130 -8.31 1.13 9.66
C THR A 130 -7.21 1.14 8.58
N VAL A 131 -7.59 1.01 7.31
CA VAL A 131 -6.66 1.10 6.17
C VAL A 131 -5.97 2.46 6.14
N LYS A 132 -6.75 3.54 6.31
CA LYS A 132 -6.24 4.91 6.36
C LYS A 132 -5.21 5.06 7.48
N GLU A 133 -5.56 4.70 8.71
CA GLU A 133 -4.64 4.78 9.87
C GLU A 133 -3.35 3.98 9.64
N THR A 134 -3.46 2.81 9.03
CA THR A 134 -2.31 1.95 8.74
C THR A 134 -1.38 2.60 7.71
N TYR A 135 -1.91 3.14 6.62
CA TYR A 135 -1.08 3.81 5.61
C TYR A 135 -0.53 5.15 6.09
N GLU A 136 -1.23 5.88 6.95
CA GLU A 136 -0.71 7.08 7.60
C GLU A 136 0.54 6.76 8.45
N LYS A 137 0.56 5.59 9.14
CA LYS A 137 1.76 5.11 9.84
C LYS A 137 2.90 4.79 8.86
N VAL A 138 2.58 4.18 7.70
CA VAL A 138 3.60 3.94 6.66
C VAL A 138 4.21 5.26 6.17
N ILE A 139 3.39 6.27 5.93
CA ILE A 139 3.82 7.61 5.52
C ILE A 139 4.72 8.25 6.60
N ALA A 140 4.38 8.06 7.87
CA ALA A 140 5.12 8.62 9.00
C ALA A 140 6.56 8.06 9.13
N TYR A 141 6.88 6.88 8.57
CA TYR A 141 8.25 6.39 8.48
C TYR A 141 9.14 7.20 7.54
N ASN A 142 8.58 8.08 6.73
CA ASN A 142 9.28 9.00 5.85
C ASN A 142 10.27 8.32 4.88
N HIS A 143 10.02 7.07 4.52
CA HIS A 143 10.79 6.36 3.49
C HIS A 143 10.16 6.63 2.12
N PRO A 144 10.86 7.30 1.16
CA PRO A 144 10.24 7.82 -0.06
C PRO A 144 9.43 6.78 -0.85
N GLY A 145 10.00 5.59 -1.07
CA GLY A 145 9.30 4.53 -1.81
C GLY A 145 8.00 4.09 -1.15
N TRP A 146 7.97 4.00 0.19
CA TRP A 146 6.79 3.58 0.93
C TRP A 146 5.79 4.72 1.13
N VAL A 147 6.24 5.98 1.22
CA VAL A 147 5.34 7.16 1.19
C VAL A 147 4.58 7.19 -0.13
N ILE A 148 5.27 7.00 -1.27
CA ILE A 148 4.65 6.95 -2.59
C ILE A 148 3.61 5.82 -2.66
N ALA A 149 3.98 4.61 -2.23
CA ALA A 149 3.10 3.45 -2.27
C ALA A 149 1.85 3.63 -1.40
N ALA A 150 2.03 4.05 -0.14
CA ALA A 150 0.93 4.23 0.81
C ALA A 150 -0.02 5.36 0.39
N SER A 151 0.52 6.50 -0.07
CA SER A 151 -0.30 7.61 -0.56
C SER A 151 -1.09 7.21 -1.81
N ALA A 152 -0.48 6.52 -2.77
CA ALA A 152 -1.20 6.02 -3.94
C ALA A 152 -2.32 5.03 -3.56
N GLN A 153 -2.05 4.10 -2.64
CA GLN A 153 -3.05 3.13 -2.17
C GLN A 153 -4.19 3.79 -1.37
N LEU A 154 -3.91 4.85 -0.60
CA LEU A 154 -4.96 5.66 0.02
C LEU A 154 -5.85 6.34 -1.05
N GLY A 155 -5.24 6.86 -2.10
CA GLY A 155 -5.99 7.38 -3.25
C GLY A 155 -6.94 6.33 -3.83
N PHE A 156 -6.44 5.13 -4.13
CA PHE A 156 -7.27 4.04 -4.65
C PHE A 156 -8.36 3.60 -3.66
N ALA A 157 -8.07 3.58 -2.36
CA ALA A 157 -9.06 3.24 -1.34
C ALA A 157 -10.21 4.25 -1.30
N PHE A 158 -9.92 5.54 -1.45
CA PHE A 158 -10.95 6.59 -1.54
C PHE A 158 -11.75 6.52 -2.85
N GLU A 159 -11.13 6.17 -3.99
CA GLU A 159 -11.88 5.94 -5.24
C GLU A 159 -12.78 4.70 -5.14
N ASP A 160 -12.26 3.58 -4.62
CA ASP A 160 -13.05 2.36 -4.38
C ASP A 160 -14.27 2.66 -3.48
N LEU A 161 -14.12 3.58 -2.52
CA LEU A 161 -15.21 4.00 -1.65
C LEU A 161 -16.20 4.91 -2.41
N ALA A 162 -15.69 5.88 -3.17
CA ALA A 162 -16.53 6.75 -3.99
C ALA A 162 -17.42 5.94 -4.95
N ASP A 163 -16.80 5.00 -5.65
CA ASP A 163 -17.50 4.12 -6.58
C ASP A 163 -18.53 3.22 -5.86
N ALA A 164 -18.21 2.73 -4.66
CA ALA A 164 -19.11 1.94 -3.85
C ALA A 164 -20.32 2.72 -3.36
N VAL A 165 -20.14 3.99 -2.99
CA VAL A 165 -21.23 4.89 -2.56
C VAL A 165 -22.10 5.26 -3.74
N GLU A 166 -21.52 5.72 -4.84
CA GLU A 166 -22.26 6.17 -6.03
C GLU A 166 -23.04 5.05 -6.70
N ASN A 167 -22.48 3.83 -6.73
CA ASN A 167 -23.11 2.65 -7.33
C ASN A 167 -23.86 1.79 -6.30
N SER A 168 -24.09 2.31 -5.08
CA SER A 168 -24.89 1.58 -4.08
C SER A 168 -26.32 1.38 -4.59
N PRO A 169 -26.96 0.22 -4.32
CA PRO A 169 -28.35 0.00 -4.71
C PRO A 169 -29.27 1.02 -4.06
N ASP A 170 -30.28 1.49 -4.81
CA ASP A 170 -31.32 2.36 -4.27
C ASP A 170 -32.06 1.68 -3.12
N PRO A 171 -32.28 2.36 -1.98
CA PRO A 171 -33.04 1.81 -0.88
C PRO A 171 -34.48 1.45 -1.30
N ILE A 172 -34.94 0.27 -0.88
CA ILE A 172 -36.28 -0.23 -1.23
C ILE A 172 -37.38 0.70 -0.72
N SER A 173 -37.15 1.26 0.48
CA SER A 173 -38.13 2.14 1.17
C SER A 173 -38.48 3.42 0.41
N ILE A 174 -37.55 3.92 -0.43
CA ILE A 174 -37.73 5.19 -1.15
C ILE A 174 -37.87 5.00 -2.67
N ARG A 175 -37.72 3.80 -3.18
CA ARG A 175 -37.64 3.50 -4.62
C ARG A 175 -38.86 3.92 -5.42
N ASN A 176 -40.03 3.98 -4.79
CA ASN A 176 -41.29 4.37 -5.41
C ASN A 176 -41.62 5.86 -5.23
N ASN A 177 -40.69 6.67 -4.68
CA ASN A 177 -40.87 8.11 -4.53
C ASN A 177 -39.73 8.82 -5.29
N ASP A 178 -40.04 9.26 -6.52
CA ASP A 178 -39.07 9.82 -7.45
C ASP A 178 -38.34 11.06 -6.90
N GLU A 179 -39.05 11.91 -6.14
CA GLU A 179 -38.44 13.11 -5.54
C GLU A 179 -37.42 12.74 -4.46
N VAL A 180 -37.79 11.87 -3.53
CA VAL A 180 -36.90 11.40 -2.45
C VAL A 180 -35.71 10.61 -3.02
N LEU A 181 -35.98 9.78 -4.02
CA LEU A 181 -34.93 8.99 -4.67
C LEU A 181 -33.93 9.89 -5.42
N SER A 182 -34.42 10.93 -6.10
CA SER A 182 -33.55 11.89 -6.78
C SER A 182 -32.64 12.63 -5.80
N HIS A 183 -33.21 13.07 -4.67
CA HIS A 183 -32.45 13.74 -3.63
C HIS A 183 -31.38 12.80 -3.00
N TYR A 184 -31.78 11.57 -2.71
CA TYR A 184 -30.83 10.53 -2.21
C TYR A 184 -29.67 10.30 -3.18
N ARG A 185 -29.94 10.12 -4.47
CA ARG A 185 -28.90 9.91 -5.49
C ARG A 185 -27.97 11.11 -5.62
N GLN A 186 -28.52 12.34 -5.52
CA GLN A 186 -27.70 13.55 -5.52
C GLN A 186 -26.77 13.57 -4.31
N GLU A 187 -27.26 13.25 -3.12
CA GLU A 187 -26.43 13.18 -1.92
C GLU A 187 -25.32 12.13 -2.03
N MET A 188 -25.61 10.95 -2.59
CA MET A 188 -24.60 9.92 -2.84
C MET A 188 -23.52 10.39 -3.83
N THR A 189 -23.92 11.09 -4.87
CA THR A 189 -23.01 11.69 -5.86
C THR A 189 -22.11 12.76 -5.23
N ASP A 190 -22.67 13.61 -4.37
CA ASP A 190 -21.91 14.65 -3.66
C ASP A 190 -20.89 14.03 -2.69
N GLN A 191 -21.28 12.98 -1.96
CA GLN A 191 -20.37 12.22 -1.10
C GLN A 191 -19.27 11.55 -1.91
N ALA A 192 -19.58 10.88 -3.01
CA ALA A 192 -18.61 10.26 -3.90
C ALA A 192 -17.62 11.29 -4.47
N THR A 193 -18.10 12.47 -4.83
CA THR A 193 -17.26 13.57 -5.30
C THR A 193 -16.28 14.03 -4.24
N ALA A 194 -16.71 14.19 -2.99
CA ALA A 194 -15.83 14.53 -1.86
C ALA A 194 -14.75 13.45 -1.62
N MET A 195 -15.10 12.18 -1.80
CA MET A 195 -14.14 11.07 -1.68
C MET A 195 -13.11 11.08 -2.82
N ARG A 196 -13.54 11.35 -4.07
CA ARG A 196 -12.63 11.50 -5.22
C ARG A 196 -11.67 12.67 -5.04
N GLN A 197 -12.11 13.76 -4.40
CA GLN A 197 -11.20 14.86 -4.06
C GLN A 197 -10.12 14.43 -3.07
N LYS A 198 -10.46 13.65 -2.04
CA LYS A 198 -9.47 13.05 -1.13
C LYS A 198 -8.54 12.07 -1.85
N ALA A 199 -9.04 11.32 -2.82
CA ALA A 199 -8.21 10.46 -3.67
C ALA A 199 -7.16 11.28 -4.43
N LEU A 200 -7.58 12.37 -5.07
CA LEU A 200 -6.68 13.30 -5.79
C LEU A 200 -5.60 13.87 -4.89
N GLU A 201 -5.92 14.30 -3.68
CA GLU A 201 -4.95 14.82 -2.71
C GLU A 201 -3.86 13.79 -2.39
N ASN A 202 -4.27 12.53 -2.19
CA ASN A 202 -3.33 11.44 -1.90
C ASN A 202 -2.48 11.07 -3.13
N TYR A 203 -3.02 11.05 -4.33
CA TYR A 203 -2.24 10.84 -5.55
C TYR A 203 -1.23 11.96 -5.78
N ARG A 204 -1.62 13.21 -5.55
CA ARG A 204 -0.71 14.36 -5.65
C ARG A 204 0.43 14.26 -4.64
N LEU A 205 0.17 13.84 -3.40
CA LEU A 205 1.20 13.58 -2.40
C LEU A 205 2.20 12.51 -2.87
N ALA A 206 1.70 11.41 -3.46
CA ALA A 206 2.56 10.37 -4.02
C ALA A 206 3.46 10.92 -5.14
N LEU A 207 2.90 11.71 -6.06
CA LEU A 207 3.63 12.30 -7.18
C LEU A 207 4.62 13.38 -6.73
N GLU A 208 4.26 14.23 -5.78
CA GLU A 208 5.16 15.23 -5.21
C GLU A 208 6.36 14.56 -4.53
N THR A 209 6.10 13.50 -3.75
CA THR A 209 7.16 12.71 -3.12
C THR A 209 8.07 12.05 -4.16
N ALA A 210 7.50 11.47 -5.21
CA ALA A 210 8.26 10.86 -6.30
C ALA A 210 9.17 11.88 -7.00
N ARG A 211 8.66 13.09 -7.27
CA ARG A 211 9.40 14.19 -7.86
C ARG A 211 10.54 14.68 -6.94
N LYS A 212 10.20 14.95 -5.68
CA LYS A 212 11.15 15.47 -4.67
C LYS A 212 12.37 14.56 -4.50
N HIS A 213 12.12 13.26 -4.45
CA HIS A 213 13.15 12.25 -4.20
C HIS A 213 13.70 11.60 -5.48
N ARG A 214 13.18 11.98 -6.66
CA ARG A 214 13.48 11.34 -7.96
C ARG A 214 13.30 9.82 -7.92
N TRP A 215 12.28 9.38 -7.19
CA TRP A 215 11.96 7.98 -6.95
C TRP A 215 10.65 7.62 -7.64
N PHE A 216 10.75 7.06 -8.84
CA PHE A 216 9.60 6.65 -9.64
C PHE A 216 9.44 5.14 -9.59
N ASN A 217 8.21 4.68 -9.38
CA ASN A 217 7.84 3.27 -9.29
C ASN A 217 6.42 3.06 -9.84
N ASP A 218 5.96 1.81 -9.86
CA ASP A 218 4.62 1.46 -10.36
C ASP A 218 3.49 2.22 -9.66
N PHE A 219 3.64 2.56 -8.38
CA PHE A 219 2.64 3.32 -7.64
C PHE A 219 2.58 4.77 -8.10
N SER A 220 3.72 5.40 -8.34
CA SER A 220 3.75 6.77 -8.90
C SER A 220 3.16 6.81 -10.31
N GLU A 221 3.43 5.82 -11.15
CA GLU A 221 2.84 5.72 -12.49
C GLU A 221 1.31 5.54 -12.43
N LYS A 222 0.82 4.68 -11.53
CA LYS A 222 -0.62 4.49 -11.32
C LYS A 222 -1.28 5.76 -10.78
N ALA A 223 -0.64 6.46 -9.84
CA ALA A 223 -1.12 7.73 -9.32
C ALA A 223 -1.20 8.81 -10.41
N GLU A 224 -0.20 8.90 -11.30
CA GLU A 224 -0.21 9.81 -12.45
C GLU A 224 -1.41 9.55 -13.37
N ARG A 225 -1.64 8.28 -13.71
CA ARG A 225 -2.81 7.89 -14.52
C ARG A 225 -4.13 8.22 -13.84
N ALA A 226 -4.22 8.06 -12.51
CA ALA A 226 -5.41 8.37 -11.74
C ALA A 226 -5.68 9.89 -11.70
N VAL A 227 -4.66 10.72 -11.48
CA VAL A 227 -4.79 12.18 -11.55
C VAL A 227 -5.23 12.63 -12.94
N ALA A 228 -4.62 12.10 -14.01
CA ALA A 228 -4.99 12.43 -15.38
C ALA A 228 -6.44 12.09 -15.73
N ARG A 229 -7.02 11.07 -15.07
CA ARG A 229 -8.42 10.67 -15.26
C ARG A 229 -9.38 11.51 -14.43
N LEU A 230 -9.03 11.83 -13.18
CA LEU A 230 -9.91 12.51 -12.23
C LEU A 230 -9.89 14.04 -12.39
N ASP A 231 -8.76 14.59 -12.81
CA ASP A 231 -8.60 16.03 -13.01
C ASP A 231 -8.02 16.34 -14.38
N LEU A 232 -8.92 16.53 -15.36
CA LEU A 232 -8.53 16.88 -16.73
C LEU A 232 -7.86 18.25 -16.83
N ASN A 233 -7.99 19.11 -15.82
CA ASN A 233 -7.41 20.44 -15.76
C ASN A 233 -6.05 20.49 -15.04
N ASP A 234 -5.63 19.39 -14.43
CA ASP A 234 -4.35 19.32 -13.73
C ASP A 234 -3.17 19.30 -14.74
N LEU A 235 -2.69 20.49 -15.03
CA LEU A 235 -1.52 20.67 -15.92
C LEU A 235 -0.24 20.07 -15.32
N SER A 236 -0.19 19.84 -14.01
CA SER A 236 0.98 19.24 -13.35
C SER A 236 1.28 17.83 -13.85
N VAL A 237 0.24 17.08 -14.25
CA VAL A 237 0.37 15.74 -14.84
C VAL A 237 1.15 15.77 -16.14
N LYS A 238 1.04 16.84 -16.93
CA LYS A 238 1.78 17.00 -18.20
C LYS A 238 3.28 17.15 -17.98
N GLU A 239 3.68 17.69 -16.83
CA GLU A 239 5.09 17.84 -16.46
C GLU A 239 5.73 16.52 -16.01
N TYR A 240 4.91 15.58 -15.51
CA TYR A 240 5.38 14.24 -15.11
C TYR A 240 5.61 13.29 -16.27
N ARG A 241 5.09 13.58 -17.45
CA ARG A 241 5.45 12.82 -18.64
C ARG A 241 6.91 13.11 -18.93
N LEU A 242 7.79 12.25 -18.45
CA LEU A 242 9.20 12.27 -18.81
C LEU A 242 9.27 12.32 -20.34
N ARG A 243 9.78 13.42 -20.88
CA ARG A 243 10.13 13.44 -22.30
C ARG A 243 11.12 12.31 -22.51
N PRO A 244 11.05 11.57 -23.63
CA PRO A 244 12.01 10.49 -23.92
C PRO A 244 13.48 10.89 -23.75
N SER A 245 13.80 12.18 -23.94
CA SER A 245 15.13 12.76 -23.74
C SER A 245 15.51 12.97 -22.26
N GLN A 246 14.54 12.88 -21.33
CA GLN A 246 14.76 12.99 -19.88
C GLN A 246 14.71 11.63 -19.15
N MET A 247 14.34 10.58 -19.86
CA MET A 247 14.66 9.23 -19.45
C MET A 247 16.18 9.11 -19.61
N SER A 248 16.93 9.30 -18.52
CA SER A 248 18.32 8.87 -18.52
C SER A 248 18.33 7.44 -19.04
N PRO A 249 19.07 7.15 -20.12
CA PRO A 249 19.28 5.77 -20.46
C PRO A 249 19.80 5.14 -19.18
N ASN A 250 19.16 4.05 -18.76
CA ASN A 250 19.55 3.32 -17.55
C ASN A 250 21.06 3.02 -17.68
N SER A 251 21.88 3.92 -17.18
CA SER A 251 23.35 3.81 -17.23
C SER A 251 23.84 2.65 -16.39
N ASP A 252 22.93 2.06 -15.59
CA ASP A 252 23.22 0.97 -14.66
C ASP A 252 22.80 -0.42 -15.17
N LEU A 253 22.21 -0.53 -16.36
CA LEU A 253 22.11 -1.82 -17.01
C LEU A 253 23.49 -2.18 -17.57
N PRO A 254 24.11 -3.31 -17.14
CA PRO A 254 25.34 -3.77 -17.74
C PRO A 254 25.07 -3.91 -19.25
N ARG A 255 25.85 -3.19 -20.07
CA ARG A 255 25.83 -3.38 -21.52
C ARG A 255 26.16 -4.85 -21.76
N VAL A 256 25.17 -5.61 -22.19
CA VAL A 256 25.43 -6.94 -22.73
C VAL A 256 26.30 -6.68 -23.95
N LEU A 257 27.60 -6.95 -23.80
CA LEU A 257 28.53 -6.94 -24.91
C LEU A 257 28.01 -7.99 -25.89
N GLY A 258 27.49 -7.50 -27.00
CA GLY A 258 27.02 -8.34 -28.10
C GLY A 258 28.17 -9.23 -28.53
N GLY A 259 28.01 -10.53 -28.25
CA GLY A 259 28.83 -11.54 -28.87
C GLY A 259 28.58 -11.50 -30.39
N LYS A 260 29.67 -11.45 -31.13
CA LYS A 260 29.70 -11.73 -32.57
C LYS A 260 29.24 -13.16 -32.86
#